data_3ba4ffc083cb69608aa4864d1541d3cf
#
_entry.id   3ba4ffc083cb69608aa4864d1541d3cf
#
_cell.length_a   1.000
_cell.length_b   1.000
_cell.length_c   1.000
_cell.angle_alpha   90.00
_cell.angle_beta   90.00
_cell.angle_gamma   90.00
#
_symmetry.space_group_name_H-M   'P 1'
#
loop_
_entity.id
_entity.type
_entity.pdbx_description
1 polymer ?
#
loop_
_entity_poly.entity_id
_entity_poly.type
_entity_poly.pdbx_seq_one_letter_code
_entity_poly.pdbx_strand_id
1 'polypeptide(L)' 'MVNFNIEQLLKNKGKTKYWLCKNMNITTRNLNRIINGETTSISFKYIEDLCNFLDCKIDDLISVDNDNKTA' A
#
# COMPACT_ATOMS: atom_id res chain seq x y z
N MET A 1 5.80 -8.11 -11.08
CA MET A 1 6.13 -6.99 -10.23
C MET A 1 5.06 -6.77 -9.19
N VAL A 2 5.45 -6.49 -7.97
CA VAL A 2 4.49 -6.30 -6.89
C VAL A 2 4.13 -4.83 -6.79
N ASN A 3 2.85 -4.55 -6.78
CA ASN A 3 2.37 -3.17 -6.69
C ASN A 3 1.45 -3.02 -5.49
N PHE A 4 1.50 -1.86 -4.86
CA PHE A 4 0.58 -1.56 -3.78
C PHE A 4 -0.50 -0.63 -4.30
N ASN A 5 -1.75 -0.96 -4.03
CA ASN A 5 -2.89 -0.18 -4.50
C ASN A 5 -3.33 0.88 -3.49
N ILE A 6 -2.37 1.45 -2.78
CA ILE A 6 -2.63 2.37 -1.68
C ILE A 6 -3.36 3.61 -2.16
N GLU A 7 -2.88 4.21 -3.25
CA GLU A 7 -3.50 5.45 -3.74
C GLU A 7 -4.94 5.22 -4.19
N GLN A 8 -5.19 4.09 -4.85
CA GLN A 8 -6.53 3.78 -5.32
C GLN A 8 -7.48 3.56 -4.13
N LEU A 9 -7.01 2.86 -3.12
CA LEU A 9 -7.82 2.59 -1.93
C LEU A 9 -8.10 3.87 -1.15
N LEU A 10 -7.12 4.77 -1.06
CA LEU A 10 -7.33 6.05 -0.40
C LEU A 10 -8.36 6.87 -1.15
N LYS A 11 -8.29 6.86 -2.47
CA LYS A 11 -9.22 7.60 -3.29
C LYS A 11 -10.63 7.05 -3.11
N ASN A 12 -10.77 5.74 -3.07
CA ASN A 12 -12.06 5.11 -2.88
C ASN A 12 -12.68 5.46 -1.53
N LYS A 13 -11.85 5.70 -0.52
CA LYS A 13 -12.36 6.08 0.79
C LYS A 13 -12.48 7.58 0.97
N GLY A 14 -12.03 8.35 0.01
CA GLY A 14 -12.04 9.81 0.13
C GLY A 14 -11.03 10.32 1.13
N LYS A 15 -9.92 9.61 1.29
CA LYS A 15 -8.86 9.99 2.21
C LYS A 15 -7.61 10.36 1.46
N THR A 16 -6.67 11.00 2.16
CA THR A 16 -5.43 11.46 1.56
C THR A 16 -4.24 10.69 2.09
N LYS A 17 -3.11 10.81 1.39
CA LYS A 17 -1.85 10.21 1.86
C LYS A 17 -1.45 10.82 3.20
N TYR A 18 -1.70 12.11 3.39
CA TYR A 18 -1.37 12.79 4.63
C TYR A 18 -2.15 12.16 5.79
N TRP A 19 -3.43 11.90 5.59
CA TRP A 19 -4.25 11.24 6.60
C TRP A 19 -3.65 9.88 6.98
N LEU A 20 -3.26 9.10 5.98
CA LEU A 20 -2.70 7.77 6.23
C LEU A 20 -1.37 7.87 6.96
N CYS A 21 -0.50 8.76 6.54
CA CYS A 21 0.81 8.94 7.19
C CYS A 21 0.64 9.33 8.65
N LYS A 22 -0.30 10.22 8.92
CA LYS A 22 -0.54 10.68 10.27
C LYS A 22 -1.04 9.53 11.15
N ASN A 23 -1.94 8.71 10.62
CA ASN A 23 -2.49 7.62 11.39
C ASN A 23 -1.49 6.48 11.59
N MET A 24 -0.63 6.24 10.63
CA MET A 24 0.37 5.20 10.73
C MET A 24 1.67 5.70 11.38
N ASN A 25 1.76 7.00 11.62
CA ASN A 25 2.95 7.60 12.23
C ASN A 25 4.18 7.34 11.37
N ILE A 26 4.06 7.55 10.08
CA ILE A 26 5.18 7.44 9.15
C ILE A 26 5.27 8.71 8.33
N THR A 27 6.39 8.91 7.68
CA THR A 27 6.56 10.10 6.85
C THR A 27 5.97 9.87 5.48
N THR A 28 5.60 10.95 4.81
CA THR A 28 5.12 10.88 3.44
C THR A 28 6.18 10.26 2.53
N ARG A 29 7.43 10.54 2.81
CA ARG A 29 8.55 9.99 2.03
C ARG A 29 8.55 8.46 2.11
N ASN A 30 8.40 7.93 3.32
CA ASN A 30 8.37 6.48 3.49
C ASN A 30 7.16 5.86 2.80
N LEU A 31 6.01 6.51 2.91
CA LEU A 31 4.81 6.01 2.25
C LEU A 31 5.00 6.00 0.73
N ASN A 32 5.57 7.06 0.16
CA ASN A 32 5.80 7.11 -1.27
C ASN A 32 6.77 6.02 -1.73
N ARG A 33 7.76 5.69 -0.94
CA ARG A 33 8.68 4.60 -1.26
C ARG A 33 7.96 3.27 -1.34
N ILE A 34 7.02 3.05 -0.43
CA ILE A 34 6.21 1.84 -0.45
C ILE A 34 5.32 1.82 -1.70
N ILE A 35 4.66 2.94 -1.97
CA ILE A 35 3.76 3.04 -3.13
C ILE A 35 4.51 2.79 -4.43
N ASN A 36 5.72 3.33 -4.54
CA ASN A 36 6.49 3.21 -5.76
C ASN A 36 7.22 1.87 -5.88
N GLY A 37 7.11 1.03 -4.88
CA GLY A 37 7.77 -0.27 -4.93
C GLY A 37 9.27 -0.19 -4.74
N GLU A 38 9.76 0.87 -4.09
CA GLU A 38 11.19 1.05 -3.92
C GLU A 38 11.75 0.27 -2.75
N THR A 39 10.88 -0.25 -1.89
CA THR A 39 11.34 -1.04 -0.77
C THR A 39 11.38 -2.50 -1.16
N THR A 40 12.42 -3.20 -0.74
CA THR A 40 12.53 -4.62 -1.04
C THR A 40 11.82 -5.47 0.00
N SER A 41 11.48 -4.90 1.12
CA SER A 41 10.73 -5.62 2.14
C SER A 41 9.85 -4.62 2.90
N ILE A 42 8.79 -5.14 3.48
CA ILE A 42 7.89 -4.32 4.26
C ILE A 42 7.45 -5.17 5.44
N SER A 43 7.34 -4.58 6.61
CA SER A 43 7.00 -5.34 7.81
C SER A 43 5.54 -5.76 7.78
N PHE A 44 5.23 -6.86 8.42
CA PHE A 44 3.85 -7.32 8.52
C PHE A 44 2.98 -6.29 9.24
N LYS A 45 3.56 -5.56 10.19
CA LYS A 45 2.82 -4.54 10.90
C LYS A 45 2.34 -3.45 9.97
N TYR A 46 3.17 -3.04 9.02
CA TYR A 46 2.76 -2.03 8.05
C TYR A 46 1.65 -2.57 7.15
N ILE A 47 1.73 -3.82 6.72
CA ILE A 47 0.71 -4.42 5.90
C ILE A 47 -0.60 -4.49 6.68
N GLU A 48 -0.52 -4.91 7.93
CA GLU A 48 -1.70 -5.00 8.77
C GLU A 48 -2.34 -3.63 9.00
N ASP A 49 -1.52 -2.63 9.29
CA ASP A 49 -2.02 -1.27 9.49
C ASP A 49 -2.67 -0.72 8.22
N LEU A 50 -2.05 -0.95 7.07
CA LEU A 50 -2.60 -0.49 5.81
C LEU A 50 -3.97 -1.14 5.56
N CYS A 51 -4.09 -2.43 5.79
CA CYS A 51 -5.35 -3.12 5.61
C CYS A 51 -6.41 -2.60 6.57
N ASN A 52 -6.02 -2.32 7.81
CA ASN A 52 -6.96 -1.81 8.80
C ASN A 52 -7.41 -0.40 8.50
N PHE A 53 -6.49 0.49 8.17
CA PHE A 53 -6.84 1.88 7.90
C PHE A 53 -7.58 2.03 6.57
N LEU A 54 -7.25 1.22 5.59
CA LEU A 54 -7.89 1.28 4.29
C LEU A 54 -9.11 0.37 4.20
N ASP A 55 -9.36 -0.40 5.27
CA ASP A 55 -10.52 -1.27 5.36
C ASP A 55 -10.58 -2.20 4.15
N CYS A 56 -9.49 -2.89 3.89
CA CYS A 56 -9.39 -3.77 2.75
C CYS A 56 -8.67 -5.05 3.14
N LYS A 57 -8.72 -6.01 2.25
CA LYS A 57 -7.99 -7.26 2.45
C LYS A 57 -6.64 -7.14 1.80
N ILE A 58 -5.73 -8.02 2.15
CA ILE A 58 -4.40 -8.00 1.58
C ILE A 58 -4.45 -8.17 0.06
N ASP A 59 -5.40 -8.94 -0.43
CA ASP A 59 -5.54 -9.13 -1.87
C ASP A 59 -5.90 -7.83 -2.59
N ASP A 60 -6.60 -6.94 -1.90
CA ASP A 60 -6.96 -5.64 -2.47
C ASP A 60 -5.80 -4.66 -2.36
N LEU A 61 -4.95 -4.85 -1.37
CA LEU A 61 -3.83 -3.95 -1.12
C LEU A 61 -2.67 -4.20 -2.07
N ILE A 62 -2.36 -5.46 -2.31
CA ILE A 62 -1.19 -5.85 -3.09
C ILE A 62 -1.62 -6.56 -4.36
N SER A 63 -1.04 -6.19 -5.47
CA SER A 63 -1.26 -6.90 -6.71
C SER A 63 0.09 -7.30 -7.30
N VAL A 64 0.13 -8.44 -7.95
CA VAL A 64 1.32 -8.94 -8.60
C VAL A 64 1.08 -8.95 -10.09
N ASP A 65 1.95 -8.21 -10.79
CA ASP A 65 1.86 -8.12 -12.21
C ASP A 65 2.71 -9.19 -12.81
N ASN A 66 2.10 -10.21 -13.40
CA ASN A 66 2.79 -11.29 -13.96
C ASN A 66 2.80 -11.21 -15.40
N ASP A 67 3.75 -10.57 -15.96
CA ASP A 67 3.78 -10.46 -17.31
C ASP A 67 4.02 -11.68 -18.02
N ASN A 68 4.64 -12.55 -17.48
CA ASN A 68 4.98 -13.67 -18.18
C ASN A 68 4.12 -14.67 -18.05
N LYS A 69 3.32 -14.59 -17.55
CA LYS A 69 2.45 -15.47 -17.38
C LYS A 69 2.70 -16.65 -17.87
N THR A 70 3.20 -17.08 -18.12
CA THR A 70 3.54 -18.14 -18.55
C THR A 70 2.87 -19.04 -18.31
N ALA A 71 2.48 -19.07 -18.19
CA ALA A 71 1.79 -19.98 -18.06
C ALA A 71 1.82 -20.75 -18.05
#